data_22ceb589ce35ceacd6abe8bb250ad532
#
_entry.id   22ceb589ce35ceacd6abe8bb250ad532
#
_cell.length_a   1.000
_cell.length_b   1.000
_cell.length_c   1.000
_cell.angle_alpha   90.00
_cell.angle_beta   90.00
_cell.angle_gamma   90.00
#
_symmetry.space_group_name_H-M   'P 1'
#
loop_
_entity.id
_entity.type
_entity.pdbx_description
1 polymer ?
#
loop_
_entity_poly.entity_id
_entity_poly.type
_entity_poly.pdbx_seq_one_letter_code
_entity_poly.pdbx_strand_id
1 'polypeptide(L)'
;VGESGSGKSVTAKALMRLNAPNSFYGPDSRIILSLDDREIDVLALKSPSDLKIIRGGAVSMVFQEPMASFAPALTIGSQMAEALMIHLKVSKREAKTVAIDMLTRVGVSGASSRFDQYVVELSGGMRQRAMIAMALSTKPKLLIADEPTTALDVTIQAQVLELMQDLVEEFHMAILFITHDLGVIAQTADHIAVMYLGQLMETGTTRSVIHQPRHPYTRGLLNAIPKLDELDAPLVAVSGDIPSPLERPAGCVFHTRCSEVIKGRCATVEPEIKLVGQDHDVACFAVELADEERTEKAAP
;
A
#
# COMPACT_ATOMS: atom_id res chain seq x y z
N VAL A 1 3.82 3.33 -3.85
CA VAL A 1 3.94 4.78 -3.57
C VAL A 1 3.42 5.62 -4.71
N GLY A 2 3.23 6.94 -4.51
CA GLY A 2 2.78 7.92 -5.50
C GLY A 2 1.93 9.01 -4.88
N GLU A 3 1.68 10.09 -5.62
CA GLU A 3 0.86 11.22 -5.15
C GLU A 3 -0.59 10.81 -4.85
N SER A 4 -1.34 11.67 -4.14
CA SER A 4 -2.77 11.45 -3.89
C SER A 4 -3.52 11.34 -5.23
N GLY A 5 -4.50 10.44 -5.33
CA GLY A 5 -5.23 10.19 -6.58
C GLY A 5 -4.51 9.28 -7.59
N SER A 6 -3.30 8.78 -7.31
CA SER A 6 -2.57 7.87 -8.22
C SER A 6 -3.19 6.46 -8.37
N GLY A 7 -4.21 6.11 -7.58
CA GLY A 7 -4.92 4.83 -7.69
C GLY A 7 -4.51 3.76 -6.67
N LYS A 8 -3.58 4.03 -5.76
CA LYS A 8 -3.04 3.08 -4.77
C LYS A 8 -4.13 2.36 -3.95
N SER A 9 -4.97 3.12 -3.26
CA SER A 9 -6.05 2.56 -2.42
C SER A 9 -7.11 1.83 -3.24
N VAL A 10 -7.37 2.27 -4.48
CA VAL A 10 -8.31 1.58 -5.39
C VAL A 10 -7.75 0.22 -5.78
N THR A 11 -6.45 0.14 -6.10
CA THR A 11 -5.75 -1.12 -6.40
C THR A 11 -5.77 -2.06 -5.19
N ALA A 12 -5.44 -1.55 -4.00
CA ALA A 12 -5.50 -2.33 -2.76
C ALA A 12 -6.90 -2.89 -2.46
N LYS A 13 -7.93 -2.05 -2.60
CA LYS A 13 -9.32 -2.48 -2.43
C LYS A 13 -9.74 -3.52 -3.48
N ALA A 14 -9.17 -3.47 -4.69
CA ALA A 14 -9.43 -4.48 -5.73
C ALA A 14 -8.95 -5.87 -5.31
N LEU A 15 -7.80 -5.97 -4.62
CA LEU A 15 -7.28 -7.25 -4.07
C LEU A 15 -8.28 -7.94 -3.13
N MET A 16 -9.12 -7.17 -2.46
CA MET A 16 -10.15 -7.68 -1.55
C MET A 16 -11.58 -7.60 -2.13
N ARG A 17 -11.73 -7.17 -3.40
CA ARG A 17 -13.05 -6.91 -4.01
C ARG A 17 -13.91 -5.93 -3.20
N LEU A 18 -13.27 -4.90 -2.61
CA LEU A 18 -13.92 -3.86 -1.79
C LEU A 18 -14.20 -2.56 -2.56
N ASN A 19 -13.93 -2.53 -3.86
CA ASN A 19 -14.30 -1.39 -4.70
C ASN A 19 -15.84 -1.25 -4.81
N ALA A 20 -16.29 -0.05 -5.15
CA ALA A 20 -17.71 0.23 -5.27
C ALA A 20 -18.42 -0.73 -6.25
N PRO A 21 -19.72 -1.02 -6.07
CA PRO A 21 -20.47 -1.98 -6.91
C PRO A 21 -20.48 -1.66 -8.42
N ASN A 22 -20.28 -0.38 -8.77
CA ASN A 22 -20.18 0.09 -10.15
C ASN A 22 -18.75 0.01 -10.73
N SER A 23 -17.81 -0.59 -10.01
CA SER A 23 -16.44 -0.82 -10.49
C SER A 23 -16.45 -1.91 -11.54
N PHE A 24 -15.68 -1.68 -12.61
CA PHE A 24 -15.51 -2.62 -13.71
C PHE A 24 -14.08 -3.13 -13.75
N TYR A 25 -13.91 -4.44 -13.90
CA TYR A 25 -12.65 -5.10 -14.19
C TYR A 25 -12.63 -5.48 -15.65
N GLY A 26 -11.59 -5.07 -16.38
CA GLY A 26 -11.45 -5.41 -17.79
C GLY A 26 -11.36 -6.93 -18.02
N PRO A 27 -11.63 -7.41 -19.25
CA PRO A 27 -11.66 -8.85 -19.54
C PRO A 27 -10.31 -9.54 -19.29
N ASP A 28 -9.20 -8.82 -19.42
CA ASP A 28 -7.86 -9.32 -19.21
C ASP A 28 -7.34 -9.10 -17.78
N SER A 29 -8.18 -8.52 -16.91
CA SER A 29 -7.79 -8.29 -15.52
C SER A 29 -7.66 -9.61 -14.78
N ARG A 30 -6.56 -9.75 -14.04
CA ARG A 30 -6.30 -10.90 -13.16
C ARG A 30 -5.80 -10.43 -11.81
N ILE A 31 -6.28 -11.05 -10.75
CA ILE A 31 -5.78 -10.85 -9.38
C ILE A 31 -5.57 -12.24 -8.81
N ILE A 32 -4.33 -12.67 -8.78
CA ILE A 32 -3.95 -13.99 -8.27
C ILE A 32 -3.31 -13.82 -6.90
N LEU A 33 -3.85 -14.50 -5.91
CA LEU A 33 -3.30 -14.62 -4.58
C LEU A 33 -2.69 -16.00 -4.42
N SER A 34 -1.36 -16.07 -4.35
CA SER A 34 -0.63 -17.32 -4.10
C SER A 34 -0.56 -17.54 -2.59
N LEU A 35 -1.14 -18.64 -2.13
CA LEU A 35 -1.06 -19.14 -0.77
C LEU A 35 -0.15 -20.39 -0.75
N ASP A 36 0.22 -20.83 0.44
CA ASP A 36 1.22 -21.91 0.63
C ASP A 36 0.96 -23.17 -0.24
N ASP A 37 -0.30 -23.54 -0.45
CA ASP A 37 -0.74 -24.77 -1.11
C ASP A 37 -1.58 -24.56 -2.37
N ARG A 38 -1.96 -23.32 -2.70
CA ARG A 38 -2.88 -23.02 -3.81
C ARG A 38 -2.81 -21.59 -4.28
N GLU A 39 -3.24 -21.39 -5.52
CA GLU A 39 -3.51 -20.07 -6.08
C GLU A 39 -5.02 -19.80 -6.09
N ILE A 40 -5.41 -18.57 -5.78
CA ILE A 40 -6.78 -18.10 -5.80
C ILE A 40 -6.90 -16.95 -6.80
N ASP A 41 -7.70 -17.12 -7.83
CA ASP A 41 -8.13 -16.02 -8.66
C ASP A 41 -9.25 -15.24 -7.94
N VAL A 42 -8.90 -14.09 -7.41
CA VAL A 42 -9.79 -13.23 -6.63
C VAL A 42 -11.00 -12.76 -7.45
N LEU A 43 -10.81 -12.54 -8.76
CA LEU A 43 -11.89 -12.09 -9.65
C LEU A 43 -12.89 -13.22 -9.99
N ALA A 44 -12.47 -14.47 -9.87
CA ALA A 44 -13.34 -15.64 -10.08
C ALA A 44 -14.28 -15.91 -8.88
N LEU A 45 -13.99 -15.35 -7.69
CA LEU A 45 -14.83 -15.52 -6.49
C LEU A 45 -16.17 -14.78 -6.65
N LYS A 46 -17.28 -15.51 -6.56
CA LYS A 46 -18.62 -14.97 -6.84
C LYS A 46 -19.49 -14.83 -5.61
N SER A 47 -19.34 -15.72 -4.63
CA SER A 47 -20.21 -15.73 -3.46
C SER A 47 -19.60 -15.00 -2.26
N PRO A 48 -20.43 -14.48 -1.34
CA PRO A 48 -19.94 -13.94 -0.07
C PRO A 48 -19.15 -14.94 0.76
N SER A 49 -19.47 -16.23 0.68
CA SER A 49 -18.74 -17.31 1.34
C SER A 49 -17.33 -17.50 0.79
N ASP A 50 -17.17 -17.38 -0.54
CA ASP A 50 -15.85 -17.48 -1.16
C ASP A 50 -14.97 -16.28 -0.76
N LEU A 51 -15.56 -15.09 -0.73
CA LEU A 51 -14.85 -13.86 -0.33
C LEU A 51 -14.38 -13.87 1.13
N LYS A 52 -15.01 -14.64 2.02
CA LYS A 52 -14.53 -14.83 3.40
C LYS A 52 -13.16 -15.50 3.48
N ILE A 53 -12.79 -16.29 2.49
CA ILE A 53 -11.45 -16.92 2.42
C ILE A 53 -10.38 -15.84 2.35
N ILE A 54 -10.67 -14.75 1.63
CA ILE A 54 -9.76 -13.63 1.45
C ILE A 54 -9.97 -12.60 2.56
N ARG A 55 -11.17 -12.02 2.65
CA ARG A 55 -11.48 -10.90 3.55
C ARG A 55 -11.40 -11.32 5.01
N GLY A 56 -10.39 -10.84 5.74
CA GLY A 56 -10.16 -11.16 7.14
C GLY A 56 -9.61 -12.57 7.41
N GLY A 57 -9.53 -13.43 6.38
CA GLY A 57 -8.86 -14.72 6.43
C GLY A 57 -7.42 -14.61 5.93
N ALA A 58 -7.21 -14.82 4.63
CA ALA A 58 -5.87 -14.76 4.04
C ALA A 58 -5.34 -13.33 3.92
N VAL A 59 -6.21 -12.33 3.73
CA VAL A 59 -5.86 -10.91 3.56
C VAL A 59 -6.62 -10.07 4.59
N SER A 60 -5.90 -9.22 5.31
CA SER A 60 -6.49 -8.19 6.17
C SER A 60 -6.06 -6.81 5.71
N MET A 61 -6.81 -5.78 6.10
CA MET A 61 -6.54 -4.39 5.70
C MET A 61 -6.62 -3.44 6.89
N VAL A 62 -5.62 -2.59 7.01
CA VAL A 62 -5.61 -1.40 7.86
C VAL A 62 -5.96 -0.22 6.96
N PHE A 63 -7.05 0.47 7.27
CA PHE A 63 -7.55 1.59 6.47
C PHE A 63 -6.92 2.92 6.91
N GLN A 64 -6.93 3.90 6.04
CA GLN A 64 -6.39 5.24 6.27
C GLN A 64 -7.03 5.93 7.48
N GLU A 65 -8.35 5.75 7.67
CA GLU A 65 -9.08 6.34 8.78
C GLU A 65 -9.53 5.27 9.79
N PRO A 66 -8.98 5.25 11.03
CA PRO A 66 -9.37 4.27 12.04
C PRO A 66 -10.87 4.28 12.37
N MET A 67 -11.50 5.46 12.36
CA MET A 67 -12.92 5.59 12.67
C MET A 67 -13.81 4.90 11.63
N ALA A 68 -13.40 4.87 10.36
CA ALA A 68 -14.13 4.19 9.31
C ALA A 68 -14.05 2.65 9.40
N SER A 69 -13.09 2.13 10.15
CA SER A 69 -12.85 0.69 10.31
C SER A 69 -13.72 0.05 11.40
N PHE A 70 -14.27 0.85 12.31
CA PHE A 70 -15.05 0.37 13.44
C PHE A 70 -16.53 0.74 13.32
N ALA A 71 -17.40 -0.19 13.68
CA ALA A 71 -18.81 0.11 13.91
C ALA A 71 -18.94 0.90 15.24
N PRO A 72 -19.39 2.17 15.23
CA PRO A 72 -19.32 3.02 16.42
C PRO A 72 -20.25 2.56 17.55
N ALA A 73 -21.29 1.79 17.23
CA ALA A 73 -22.26 1.25 18.19
C ALA A 73 -21.83 -0.06 18.87
N LEU A 74 -20.68 -0.61 18.49
CA LEU A 74 -20.16 -1.85 19.04
C LEU A 74 -18.84 -1.61 19.78
N THR A 75 -18.60 -2.39 20.85
CA THR A 75 -17.31 -2.33 21.56
C THR A 75 -16.20 -2.90 20.69
N ILE A 76 -14.96 -2.44 20.89
CA ILE A 76 -13.78 -2.91 20.17
C ILE A 76 -13.65 -4.43 20.28
N GLY A 77 -13.77 -4.95 21.49
CA GLY A 77 -13.64 -6.37 21.74
C GLY A 77 -14.74 -7.20 21.11
N SER A 78 -15.98 -6.70 21.01
CA SER A 78 -17.05 -7.43 20.33
C SER A 78 -16.78 -7.59 18.84
N GLN A 79 -16.26 -6.56 18.19
CA GLN A 79 -15.90 -6.59 16.76
C GLN A 79 -14.71 -7.51 16.50
N MET A 80 -13.67 -7.45 17.34
CA MET A 80 -12.53 -8.37 17.26
C MET A 80 -12.95 -9.82 17.48
N ALA A 81 -13.78 -10.08 18.51
CA ALA A 81 -14.25 -11.41 18.81
C ALA A 81 -15.12 -12.00 17.69
N GLU A 82 -15.96 -11.19 17.05
CA GLU A 82 -16.76 -11.61 15.90
C GLU A 82 -15.85 -12.05 14.72
N ALA A 83 -14.85 -11.27 14.38
CA ALA A 83 -13.88 -11.62 13.33
C ALA A 83 -13.16 -12.96 13.65
N LEU A 84 -12.70 -13.12 14.87
CA LEU A 84 -12.03 -14.35 15.34
C LEU A 84 -12.96 -15.57 15.26
N MET A 85 -14.19 -15.45 15.72
CA MET A 85 -15.17 -16.54 15.65
C MET A 85 -15.52 -16.93 14.21
N ILE A 86 -15.61 -15.95 13.29
CA ILE A 86 -15.91 -16.18 11.87
C ILE A 86 -14.76 -16.91 11.18
N HIS A 87 -13.52 -16.46 11.38
CA HIS A 87 -12.37 -16.91 10.61
C HIS A 87 -11.61 -18.08 11.26
N LEU A 88 -11.45 -18.08 12.58
CA LEU A 88 -10.72 -19.11 13.30
C LEU A 88 -11.64 -20.18 13.92
N LYS A 89 -12.97 -19.98 13.87
CA LYS A 89 -13.99 -20.91 14.44
C LYS A 89 -13.75 -21.22 15.92
N VAL A 90 -13.22 -20.27 16.67
CA VAL A 90 -12.99 -20.37 18.10
C VAL A 90 -14.24 -20.00 18.91
N SER A 91 -14.31 -20.44 20.17
CA SER A 91 -15.38 -20.03 21.08
C SER A 91 -15.28 -18.53 21.44
N LYS A 92 -16.38 -17.94 21.90
CA LYS A 92 -16.42 -16.53 22.36
C LYS A 92 -15.41 -16.25 23.47
N ARG A 93 -15.19 -17.23 24.36
CA ARG A 93 -14.21 -17.11 25.45
C ARG A 93 -12.77 -17.05 24.91
N GLU A 94 -12.43 -17.93 24.00
CA GLU A 94 -11.13 -17.96 23.36
C GLU A 94 -10.91 -16.70 22.52
N ALA A 95 -11.92 -16.26 21.76
CA ALA A 95 -11.88 -15.04 20.98
C ALA A 95 -11.58 -13.81 21.88
N LYS A 96 -12.20 -13.71 23.07
CA LYS A 96 -11.90 -12.64 24.03
C LYS A 96 -10.44 -12.69 24.48
N THR A 97 -9.92 -13.89 24.79
CA THR A 97 -8.52 -14.05 25.23
C THR A 97 -7.54 -13.62 24.14
N VAL A 98 -7.74 -14.08 22.88
CA VAL A 98 -6.90 -13.73 21.74
C VAL A 98 -6.98 -12.23 21.44
N ALA A 99 -8.18 -11.63 21.50
CA ALA A 99 -8.33 -10.20 21.25
C ALA A 99 -7.61 -9.34 22.30
N ILE A 100 -7.72 -9.68 23.59
CA ILE A 100 -7.01 -8.98 24.67
C ILE A 100 -5.48 -9.15 24.53
N ASP A 101 -5.01 -10.36 24.19
CA ASP A 101 -3.59 -10.61 23.93
C ASP A 101 -3.09 -9.73 22.77
N MET A 102 -3.83 -9.68 21.67
CA MET A 102 -3.44 -8.86 20.50
C MET A 102 -3.45 -7.36 20.83
N LEU A 103 -4.46 -6.85 21.56
CA LEU A 103 -4.47 -5.44 22.02
C LEU A 103 -3.27 -5.14 22.92
N THR A 104 -2.85 -6.09 23.75
CA THR A 104 -1.66 -5.95 24.60
C THR A 104 -0.38 -5.89 23.76
N ARG A 105 -0.23 -6.77 22.78
CA ARG A 105 0.93 -6.83 21.87
C ARG A 105 1.12 -5.55 21.08
N VAL A 106 0.04 -4.97 20.58
CA VAL A 106 0.11 -3.68 19.88
C VAL A 106 0.29 -2.48 20.83
N GLY A 107 0.45 -2.70 22.13
CA GLY A 107 0.74 -1.66 23.10
C GLY A 107 -0.48 -0.82 23.51
N VAL A 108 -1.69 -1.37 23.44
CA VAL A 108 -2.88 -0.73 24.03
C VAL A 108 -2.85 -0.88 25.53
N SER A 109 -2.63 0.23 26.26
CA SER A 109 -2.58 0.24 27.71
C SER A 109 -3.95 -0.16 28.31
N GLY A 110 -3.95 -1.08 29.26
CA GLY A 110 -5.19 -1.56 29.89
C GLY A 110 -6.09 -2.35 28.93
N ALA A 111 -5.51 -3.18 28.06
CA ALA A 111 -6.20 -3.92 27.00
C ALA A 111 -7.48 -4.62 27.46
N SER A 112 -7.48 -5.23 28.65
CA SER A 112 -8.65 -5.92 29.21
C SER A 112 -9.84 -4.99 29.45
N SER A 113 -9.60 -3.77 29.96
CA SER A 113 -10.66 -2.77 30.16
C SER A 113 -11.07 -2.10 28.84
N ARG A 114 -10.11 -1.90 27.92
CA ARG A 114 -10.37 -1.31 26.61
C ARG A 114 -11.16 -2.24 25.69
N PHE A 115 -11.09 -3.55 25.90
CA PHE A 115 -11.89 -4.52 25.17
C PHE A 115 -13.40 -4.20 25.21
N ASP A 116 -13.91 -3.76 26.36
CA ASP A 116 -15.33 -3.47 26.58
C ASP A 116 -15.69 -1.99 26.28
N GLN A 117 -14.75 -1.18 25.74
CA GLN A 117 -14.98 0.21 25.37
C GLN A 117 -15.36 0.36 23.88
N TYR A 118 -15.98 1.51 23.58
CA TYR A 118 -16.27 1.96 22.21
C TYR A 118 -15.07 2.69 21.63
N VAL A 119 -14.94 2.66 20.29
CA VAL A 119 -13.83 3.32 19.58
C VAL A 119 -13.71 4.81 19.89
N VAL A 120 -14.82 5.49 20.13
CA VAL A 120 -14.86 6.94 20.43
C VAL A 120 -14.20 7.30 21.76
N GLU A 121 -14.11 6.34 22.71
CA GLU A 121 -13.51 6.53 24.03
C GLU A 121 -11.98 6.41 24.00
N LEU A 122 -11.38 5.97 22.87
CA LEU A 122 -9.95 5.82 22.72
C LEU A 122 -9.31 7.09 22.13
N SER A 123 -8.04 7.35 22.50
CA SER A 123 -7.21 8.34 21.81
C SER A 123 -6.91 7.95 20.36
N GLY A 124 -6.45 8.89 19.51
CA GLY A 124 -6.12 8.62 18.11
C GLY A 124 -5.12 7.48 17.93
N GLY A 125 -4.00 7.52 18.66
CA GLY A 125 -3.00 6.46 18.61
C GLY A 125 -3.50 5.10 19.14
N MET A 126 -4.38 5.11 20.14
CA MET A 126 -5.00 3.86 20.63
C MET A 126 -5.99 3.29 19.61
N ARG A 127 -6.75 4.13 18.91
CA ARG A 127 -7.63 3.70 17.81
C ARG A 127 -6.83 3.02 16.70
N GLN A 128 -5.71 3.63 16.31
CA GLN A 128 -4.81 3.08 15.29
C GLN A 128 -4.27 1.71 15.71
N ARG A 129 -3.75 1.61 16.93
CA ARG A 129 -3.27 0.33 17.49
C ARG A 129 -4.37 -0.72 17.57
N ALA A 130 -5.58 -0.35 17.99
CA ALA A 130 -6.73 -1.25 18.02
C ALA A 130 -7.14 -1.73 16.62
N MET A 131 -7.09 -0.87 15.61
CA MET A 131 -7.34 -1.25 14.22
C MET A 131 -6.28 -2.24 13.70
N ILE A 132 -5.00 -2.01 14.00
CA ILE A 132 -3.91 -2.93 13.68
C ILE A 132 -4.13 -4.27 14.40
N ALA A 133 -4.45 -4.25 15.71
CA ALA A 133 -4.78 -5.45 16.46
C ALA A 133 -5.91 -6.26 15.82
N MET A 134 -6.98 -5.59 15.40
CA MET A 134 -8.11 -6.24 14.75
C MET A 134 -7.69 -6.88 13.42
N ALA A 135 -6.94 -6.17 12.58
CA ALA A 135 -6.46 -6.67 11.29
C ALA A 135 -5.53 -7.89 11.43
N LEU A 136 -4.71 -7.91 12.47
CA LEU A 136 -3.72 -8.98 12.72
C LEU A 136 -4.26 -10.15 13.53
N SER A 137 -5.40 -9.99 14.21
CA SER A 137 -5.94 -11.01 15.13
C SER A 137 -6.24 -12.35 14.46
N THR A 138 -6.55 -12.35 13.17
CA THR A 138 -6.81 -13.56 12.37
C THR A 138 -5.54 -14.18 11.78
N LYS A 139 -4.37 -13.59 12.01
CA LYS A 139 -3.06 -14.00 11.45
C LYS A 139 -3.11 -14.15 9.92
N PRO A 140 -3.37 -13.08 9.19
CA PRO A 140 -3.46 -13.11 7.73
C PRO A 140 -2.10 -13.46 7.09
N LYS A 141 -2.11 -13.92 5.85
CA LYS A 141 -0.89 -14.10 5.03
C LYS A 141 -0.43 -12.82 4.37
N LEU A 142 -1.34 -11.89 4.13
CA LEU A 142 -1.08 -10.57 3.58
C LEU A 142 -1.80 -9.49 4.40
N LEU A 143 -1.03 -8.53 4.89
CA LEU A 143 -1.58 -7.30 5.47
C LEU A 143 -1.49 -6.18 4.45
N ILE A 144 -2.61 -5.55 4.12
CA ILE A 144 -2.64 -4.31 3.35
C ILE A 144 -2.71 -3.15 4.32
N ALA A 145 -1.73 -2.26 4.29
CA ALA A 145 -1.67 -1.08 5.14
C ALA A 145 -1.83 0.18 4.28
N ASP A 146 -3.03 0.74 4.24
CA ASP A 146 -3.36 1.92 3.44
C ASP A 146 -3.18 3.19 4.29
N GLU A 147 -2.05 3.86 4.10
CA GLU A 147 -1.62 5.04 4.85
C GLU A 147 -1.78 4.89 6.39
N PRO A 148 -1.21 3.84 7.00
CA PRO A 148 -1.50 3.46 8.38
C PRO A 148 -0.99 4.46 9.42
N THR A 149 -0.20 5.43 9.04
CA THR A 149 0.41 6.43 9.93
C THR A 149 -0.01 7.87 9.63
N THR A 150 -0.90 8.07 8.65
CA THR A 150 -1.44 9.39 8.32
C THR A 150 -2.16 9.98 9.55
N ALA A 151 -1.92 11.25 9.84
CA ALA A 151 -2.43 11.99 11.00
C ALA A 151 -1.87 11.55 12.38
N LEU A 152 -0.78 10.79 12.43
CA LEU A 152 -0.02 10.56 13.65
C LEU A 152 1.16 11.53 13.74
N ASP A 153 1.56 11.88 14.96
CA ASP A 153 2.84 12.56 15.16
C ASP A 153 4.02 11.63 14.84
N VAL A 154 5.19 12.22 14.50
CA VAL A 154 6.37 11.51 14.03
C VAL A 154 6.83 10.40 15.00
N THR A 155 6.70 10.65 16.30
CA THR A 155 7.12 9.69 17.32
C THR A 155 6.22 8.46 17.34
N ILE A 156 4.90 8.67 17.31
CA ILE A 156 3.91 7.59 17.26
C ILE A 156 3.97 6.86 15.93
N GLN A 157 4.21 7.58 14.82
CA GLN A 157 4.41 6.98 13.50
C GLN A 157 5.56 5.97 13.52
N ALA A 158 6.74 6.35 14.03
CA ALA A 158 7.89 5.45 14.12
C ALA A 158 7.57 4.20 14.95
N GLN A 159 6.93 4.36 16.11
CA GLN A 159 6.53 3.24 16.96
C GLN A 159 5.53 2.29 16.31
N VAL A 160 4.59 2.83 15.51
CA VAL A 160 3.61 2.01 14.79
C VAL A 160 4.27 1.22 13.66
N LEU A 161 5.21 1.84 12.95
CA LEU A 161 5.95 1.17 11.87
C LEU A 161 6.83 0.05 12.39
N GLU A 162 7.60 0.30 13.46
CA GLU A 162 8.42 -0.71 14.14
C GLU A 162 7.56 -1.89 14.62
N LEU A 163 6.46 -1.60 15.31
CA LEU A 163 5.50 -2.62 15.74
C LEU A 163 4.97 -3.45 14.56
N MET A 164 4.62 -2.81 13.44
CA MET A 164 4.13 -3.53 12.26
C MET A 164 5.20 -4.44 11.67
N GLN A 165 6.46 -4.01 11.61
CA GLN A 165 7.58 -4.82 11.15
C GLN A 165 7.80 -6.05 12.05
N ASP A 166 7.86 -5.85 13.37
CA ASP A 166 8.00 -6.94 14.35
C ASP A 166 6.91 -8.01 14.18
N LEU A 167 5.66 -7.56 14.00
CA LEU A 167 4.52 -8.48 13.84
C LEU A 167 4.51 -9.17 12.47
N VAL A 168 4.99 -8.51 11.41
CA VAL A 168 5.18 -9.11 10.09
C VAL A 168 6.19 -10.25 10.16
N GLU A 169 7.32 -10.03 10.84
CA GLU A 169 8.35 -11.04 11.04
C GLU A 169 7.86 -12.19 11.92
N GLU A 170 7.23 -11.89 13.07
CA GLU A 170 6.72 -12.90 14.00
C GLU A 170 5.68 -13.82 13.35
N PHE A 171 4.79 -13.26 12.53
CA PHE A 171 3.70 -14.03 11.90
C PHE A 171 4.06 -14.58 10.51
N HIS A 172 5.26 -14.30 10.02
CA HIS A 172 5.73 -14.70 8.68
C HIS A 172 4.71 -14.35 7.59
N MET A 173 4.23 -13.10 7.60
CA MET A 173 3.27 -12.58 6.63
C MET A 173 3.92 -11.57 5.68
N ALA A 174 3.30 -11.38 4.52
CA ALA A 174 3.65 -10.28 3.63
C ALA A 174 2.89 -9.00 4.02
N ILE A 175 3.49 -7.84 3.75
CA ILE A 175 2.83 -6.55 3.89
C ILE A 175 2.84 -5.79 2.57
N LEU A 176 1.66 -5.29 2.16
CA LEU A 176 1.52 -4.30 1.09
C LEU A 176 1.31 -2.93 1.72
N PHE A 177 2.38 -2.15 1.75
CA PHE A 177 2.39 -0.83 2.36
C PHE A 177 2.04 0.25 1.34
N ILE A 178 1.01 1.03 1.59
CA ILE A 178 0.61 2.17 0.75
C ILE A 178 0.89 3.45 1.54
N THR A 179 1.69 4.31 0.95
CA THR A 179 2.00 5.63 1.51
C THR A 179 2.45 6.58 0.39
N HIS A 180 2.43 7.86 0.67
CA HIS A 180 3.09 8.89 -0.14
C HIS A 180 4.48 9.26 0.42
N ASP A 181 4.86 8.73 1.59
CA ASP A 181 6.15 9.00 2.24
C ASP A 181 7.20 7.97 1.78
N LEU A 182 8.07 8.39 0.88
CA LEU A 182 9.18 7.57 0.39
C LEU A 182 10.26 7.34 1.45
N GLY A 183 10.40 8.23 2.44
CA GLY A 183 11.35 8.06 3.54
C GLY A 183 10.98 6.87 4.43
N VAL A 184 9.69 6.68 4.68
CA VAL A 184 9.16 5.51 5.38
C VAL A 184 9.44 4.23 4.58
N ILE A 185 9.10 4.24 3.29
CA ILE A 185 9.26 3.06 2.43
C ILE A 185 10.73 2.66 2.25
N ALA A 186 11.64 3.62 2.17
CA ALA A 186 13.07 3.36 2.07
C ALA A 186 13.62 2.52 3.25
N GLN A 187 12.97 2.58 4.41
CA GLN A 187 13.37 1.86 5.61
C GLN A 187 12.60 0.56 5.85
N THR A 188 11.41 0.42 5.26
CA THR A 188 10.47 -0.65 5.63
C THR A 188 10.18 -1.67 4.53
N ALA A 189 10.40 -1.31 3.25
CA ALA A 189 10.01 -2.17 2.14
C ALA A 189 11.21 -2.81 1.43
N ASP A 190 11.05 -4.05 0.99
CA ASP A 190 12.04 -4.74 0.13
C ASP A 190 11.90 -4.27 -1.32
N HIS A 191 10.65 -4.06 -1.79
CA HIS A 191 10.32 -3.66 -3.15
C HIS A 191 9.40 -2.44 -3.17
N ILE A 192 9.56 -1.60 -4.18
CA ILE A 192 8.77 -0.39 -4.39
C ILE A 192 8.07 -0.47 -5.74
N ALA A 193 6.79 -0.08 -5.76
CA ALA A 193 6.01 0.15 -6.96
C ALA A 193 5.53 1.61 -6.96
N VAL A 194 5.94 2.39 -7.96
CA VAL A 194 5.59 3.81 -8.11
C VAL A 194 4.43 3.95 -9.06
N MET A 195 3.32 4.50 -8.59
CA MET A 195 2.07 4.65 -9.36
C MET A 195 1.74 6.10 -9.66
N TYR A 196 1.25 6.35 -10.87
CA TYR A 196 0.72 7.65 -11.31
C TYR A 196 -0.52 7.45 -12.18
N LEU A 197 -1.64 8.08 -11.85
CA LEU A 197 -2.94 7.98 -12.56
C LEU A 197 -3.35 6.55 -12.95
N GLY A 198 -3.21 5.62 -12.01
CA GLY A 198 -3.60 4.22 -12.21
C GLY A 198 -2.60 3.37 -13.00
N GLN A 199 -1.45 3.93 -13.37
CA GLN A 199 -0.39 3.21 -14.05
C GLN A 199 0.84 3.01 -13.16
N LEU A 200 1.54 1.91 -13.39
CA LEU A 200 2.83 1.63 -12.79
C LEU A 200 3.91 2.31 -13.63
N MET A 201 4.63 3.25 -13.04
CA MET A 201 5.69 4.02 -13.71
C MET A 201 7.05 3.36 -13.55
N GLU A 202 7.33 2.85 -12.36
CA GLU A 202 8.60 2.23 -12.01
C GLU A 202 8.38 1.22 -10.88
N THR A 203 9.04 0.07 -10.93
CA THR A 203 9.05 -0.92 -9.85
C THR A 203 10.40 -1.61 -9.77
N GLY A 204 10.78 -2.00 -8.56
CA GLY A 204 12.04 -2.69 -8.32
C GLY A 204 12.35 -2.85 -6.85
N THR A 205 13.57 -3.32 -6.56
CA THR A 205 14.05 -3.35 -5.18
C THR A 205 14.11 -1.94 -4.61
N THR A 206 13.91 -1.78 -3.31
CA THR A 206 14.04 -0.48 -2.63
C THR A 206 15.37 0.19 -2.98
N ARG A 207 16.44 -0.59 -3.00
CA ARG A 207 17.77 -0.07 -3.36
C ARG A 207 17.82 0.49 -4.79
N SER A 208 17.26 -0.22 -5.78
CA SER A 208 17.29 0.25 -7.17
C SER A 208 16.43 1.49 -7.37
N VAL A 209 15.20 1.51 -6.85
CA VAL A 209 14.27 2.64 -7.05
C VAL A 209 14.70 3.89 -6.28
N ILE A 210 15.27 3.75 -5.08
CA ILE A 210 15.70 4.92 -4.27
C ILE A 210 17.04 5.48 -4.72
N HIS A 211 18.03 4.61 -4.99
CA HIS A 211 19.39 5.09 -5.30
C HIS A 211 19.67 5.24 -6.80
N GLN A 212 18.88 4.57 -7.66
CA GLN A 212 19.04 4.61 -9.11
C GLN A 212 17.68 4.81 -9.81
N PRO A 213 16.89 5.82 -9.42
CA PRO A 213 15.57 6.06 -10.02
C PRO A 213 15.72 6.35 -11.50
N ARG A 214 14.95 5.65 -12.32
CA ARG A 214 15.02 5.75 -13.78
C ARG A 214 13.89 6.63 -14.32
N HIS A 215 12.67 6.49 -13.81
CA HIS A 215 11.55 7.27 -14.29
C HIS A 215 11.62 8.73 -13.82
N PRO A 216 11.38 9.73 -14.69
CA PRO A 216 11.41 11.16 -14.31
C PRO A 216 10.46 11.51 -13.15
N TYR A 217 9.31 10.86 -13.04
CA TYR A 217 8.38 11.03 -11.93
C TYR A 217 8.98 10.56 -10.60
N THR A 218 9.59 9.38 -10.56
CA THR A 218 10.26 8.84 -9.36
C THR A 218 11.37 9.77 -8.88
N ARG A 219 12.19 10.27 -9.83
CA ARG A 219 13.22 11.26 -9.51
C ARG A 219 12.63 12.54 -8.94
N GLY A 220 11.52 13.02 -9.50
CA GLY A 220 10.79 14.17 -8.98
C GLY A 220 10.29 13.99 -7.57
N LEU A 221 9.71 12.82 -7.25
CA LEU A 221 9.24 12.48 -5.90
C LEU A 221 10.39 12.43 -4.89
N LEU A 222 11.52 11.83 -5.26
CA LEU A 222 12.71 11.73 -4.39
C LEU A 222 13.36 13.09 -4.16
N ASN A 223 13.39 13.95 -5.17
CA ASN A 223 13.94 15.31 -5.07
C ASN A 223 13.05 16.24 -4.21
N ALA A 224 11.79 15.89 -4.02
CA ALA A 224 10.88 16.64 -3.14
C ALA A 224 11.07 16.31 -1.64
N ILE A 225 11.86 15.26 -1.31
CA ILE A 225 12.17 14.92 0.08
C ILE A 225 13.25 15.88 0.61
N PRO A 226 13.01 16.59 1.75
CA PRO A 226 14.03 17.42 2.36
C PRO A 226 15.27 16.59 2.74
N LYS A 227 16.45 17.03 2.31
CA LYS A 227 17.71 16.42 2.70
C LYS A 227 18.29 17.16 3.90
N LEU A 228 18.67 16.43 4.94
CA LEU A 228 19.24 17.02 6.17
C LEU A 228 20.54 17.79 5.92
N ASP A 229 21.30 17.39 4.90
CA ASP A 229 22.59 18.00 4.55
C ASP A 229 22.44 19.24 3.63
N GLU A 230 21.23 19.51 3.12
CA GLU A 230 20.94 20.59 2.16
C GLU A 230 19.74 21.43 2.59
N LEU A 231 19.69 21.84 3.88
CA LEU A 231 18.54 22.56 4.47
C LEU A 231 18.18 23.88 3.76
N ASP A 232 19.16 24.52 3.11
CA ASP A 232 18.97 25.77 2.37
C ASP A 232 18.63 25.55 0.88
N ALA A 233 18.62 24.30 0.39
CA ALA A 233 18.28 24.03 -1.00
C ALA A 233 16.76 24.18 -1.23
N PRO A 234 16.33 24.83 -2.33
CA PRO A 234 14.92 24.92 -2.64
C PRO A 234 14.34 23.53 -2.89
N LEU A 235 13.21 23.21 -2.24
CA LEU A 235 12.49 21.97 -2.51
C LEU A 235 11.97 21.97 -3.95
N VAL A 236 12.41 21.00 -4.74
CA VAL A 236 11.99 20.85 -6.12
C VAL A 236 10.84 19.86 -6.17
N ALA A 237 9.61 20.36 -6.02
CA ALA A 237 8.42 19.54 -6.22
C ALA A 237 8.25 19.18 -7.72
N VAL A 238 7.54 18.08 -7.96
CA VAL A 238 7.10 17.74 -9.33
C VAL A 238 6.18 18.84 -9.83
N SER A 239 6.58 19.53 -10.89
CA SER A 239 5.87 20.69 -11.41
C SER A 239 4.49 20.34 -11.98
N GLY A 240 3.55 21.30 -11.92
CA GLY A 240 2.20 21.20 -12.47
C GLY A 240 1.24 20.37 -11.62
N ASP A 241 -0.06 20.47 -11.92
CA ASP A 241 -1.12 19.78 -11.23
C ASP A 241 -1.30 18.35 -11.77
N ILE A 242 -1.79 17.46 -10.92
CA ILE A 242 -2.16 16.11 -11.31
C ILE A 242 -3.44 16.19 -12.16
N PRO A 243 -3.43 15.69 -13.41
CA PRO A 243 -4.64 15.66 -14.22
C PRO A 243 -5.77 14.89 -13.55
N SER A 244 -7.01 15.30 -13.83
CA SER A 244 -8.19 14.54 -13.37
C SER A 244 -8.16 13.12 -13.95
N PRO A 245 -8.46 12.08 -13.14
CA PRO A 245 -8.64 10.72 -13.66
C PRO A 245 -9.73 10.61 -14.74
N LEU A 246 -10.68 11.56 -14.77
CA LEU A 246 -11.74 11.63 -15.79
C LEU A 246 -11.25 12.25 -17.11
N GLU A 247 -10.15 13.00 -17.06
CA GLU A 247 -9.50 13.65 -18.19
C GLU A 247 -8.08 13.13 -18.36
N ARG A 248 -7.95 11.81 -18.31
CA ARG A 248 -6.65 11.14 -18.37
C ARG A 248 -5.93 11.48 -19.66
N PRO A 249 -4.67 11.97 -19.61
CA PRO A 249 -3.86 12.24 -20.79
C PRO A 249 -3.69 11.00 -21.66
N ALA A 250 -3.71 11.17 -22.99
CA ALA A 250 -3.37 10.10 -23.92
C ALA A 250 -1.86 9.80 -23.87
N GLY A 251 -1.48 8.61 -24.26
CA GLY A 251 -0.10 8.15 -24.22
C GLY A 251 0.45 8.00 -22.80
N CYS A 252 1.68 8.44 -22.57
CA CYS A 252 2.26 8.43 -21.22
C CYS A 252 1.50 9.40 -20.31
N VAL A 253 0.84 8.90 -19.29
CA VAL A 253 0.01 9.72 -18.39
C VAL A 253 0.77 10.83 -17.66
N PHE A 254 2.08 10.70 -17.54
CA PHE A 254 2.93 11.71 -16.90
C PHE A 254 3.48 12.77 -17.88
N HIS A 255 3.26 12.65 -19.20
CA HIS A 255 3.91 13.51 -20.20
C HIS A 255 3.64 15.01 -20.01
N THR A 256 2.47 15.39 -19.48
CA THR A 256 2.08 16.79 -19.23
C THR A 256 2.92 17.49 -18.17
N ARG A 257 3.57 16.70 -17.29
CA ARG A 257 4.42 17.18 -16.18
C ARG A 257 5.88 16.73 -16.31
N CYS A 258 6.20 16.02 -17.38
CA CYS A 258 7.51 15.41 -17.56
C CYS A 258 8.51 16.43 -18.14
N SER A 259 9.65 16.61 -17.46
CA SER A 259 10.77 17.44 -17.95
C SER A 259 11.52 16.80 -19.12
N GLU A 260 11.35 15.48 -19.33
CA GLU A 260 12.06 14.68 -20.35
C GLU A 260 11.10 14.17 -21.42
N VAL A 261 10.02 14.92 -21.70
CA VAL A 261 9.01 14.53 -22.68
C VAL A 261 9.60 14.44 -24.10
N ILE A 262 9.41 13.29 -24.76
CA ILE A 262 9.74 13.11 -26.17
C ILE A 262 8.56 13.54 -26.99
N LYS A 263 8.74 14.68 -27.71
CA LYS A 263 7.69 15.28 -28.55
C LYS A 263 7.21 14.28 -29.61
N GLY A 264 5.89 14.21 -29.79
CA GLY A 264 5.25 13.33 -30.77
C GLY A 264 5.12 11.87 -30.34
N ARG A 265 5.87 11.38 -29.35
CA ARG A 265 5.78 10.00 -28.85
C ARG A 265 5.03 9.93 -27.52
N CYS A 266 5.48 10.66 -26.51
CA CYS A 266 4.91 10.54 -25.15
C CYS A 266 3.44 10.97 -25.05
N ALA A 267 2.97 11.87 -25.92
CA ALA A 267 1.58 12.33 -25.93
C ALA A 267 0.62 11.41 -26.69
N THR A 268 1.13 10.43 -27.46
CA THR A 268 0.32 9.61 -28.37
C THR A 268 0.39 8.11 -28.05
N VAL A 269 1.50 7.64 -27.50
CA VAL A 269 1.76 6.23 -27.23
C VAL A 269 1.97 6.02 -25.74
N GLU A 270 1.33 5.00 -25.17
CA GLU A 270 1.55 4.56 -23.79
C GLU A 270 2.85 3.74 -23.74
N PRO A 271 3.81 4.09 -22.85
CA PRO A 271 5.02 3.29 -22.69
C PRO A 271 4.69 1.94 -22.03
N GLU A 272 5.23 0.88 -22.59
CA GLU A 272 5.21 -0.43 -21.94
C GLU A 272 6.21 -0.47 -20.78
N ILE A 273 5.90 -1.27 -19.77
CA ILE A 273 6.83 -1.50 -18.68
C ILE A 273 7.92 -2.48 -19.16
N LYS A 274 9.19 -2.12 -18.99
CA LYS A 274 10.34 -2.90 -19.48
C LYS A 274 11.39 -3.04 -18.39
N LEU A 275 12.03 -4.19 -18.38
CA LEU A 275 13.16 -4.49 -17.50
C LEU A 275 14.38 -3.65 -17.94
N VAL A 276 14.89 -2.84 -17.02
CA VAL A 276 16.05 -1.94 -17.25
C VAL A 276 17.25 -2.28 -16.36
N GLY A 277 17.11 -3.27 -15.48
CA GLY A 277 18.14 -3.74 -14.56
C GLY A 277 17.67 -5.00 -13.83
N GLN A 278 18.51 -5.53 -12.95
CA GLN A 278 18.11 -6.66 -12.14
C GLN A 278 16.95 -6.25 -11.21
N ASP A 279 15.78 -6.90 -11.34
CA ASP A 279 14.57 -6.61 -10.58
C ASP A 279 14.20 -5.10 -10.61
N HIS A 280 14.30 -4.46 -11.79
CA HIS A 280 14.01 -3.05 -11.97
C HIS A 280 13.32 -2.82 -13.31
N ASP A 281 12.04 -2.49 -13.27
CA ASP A 281 11.18 -2.26 -14.42
C ASP A 281 10.73 -0.80 -14.49
N VAL A 282 10.66 -0.25 -15.70
CA VAL A 282 10.29 1.16 -15.94
C VAL A 282 9.42 1.31 -17.19
N ALA A 283 8.38 2.14 -17.09
CA ALA A 283 7.52 2.52 -18.22
C ALA A 283 7.88 3.91 -18.75
N CYS A 284 8.98 4.05 -19.51
CA CYS A 284 9.45 5.35 -19.98
C CYS A 284 10.27 5.28 -21.27
N PHE A 285 9.84 6.01 -22.30
CA PHE A 285 10.56 6.09 -23.59
C PHE A 285 11.93 6.80 -23.49
N ALA A 286 12.11 7.75 -22.58
CA ALA A 286 13.39 8.42 -22.42
C ALA A 286 14.46 7.47 -21.86
N VAL A 287 14.03 6.52 -21.01
CA VAL A 287 14.91 5.47 -20.47
C VAL A 287 15.28 4.47 -21.56
N GLU A 288 14.31 4.06 -22.39
CA GLU A 288 14.55 3.17 -23.54
C GLU A 288 15.63 3.72 -24.46
N LEU A 289 15.52 4.98 -24.88
CA LEU A 289 16.49 5.63 -25.76
C LEU A 289 17.88 5.74 -25.13
N ALA A 290 17.95 6.06 -23.84
CA ALA A 290 19.23 6.16 -23.13
C ALA A 290 19.96 4.81 -23.02
N ASP A 291 19.21 3.73 -22.87
CA ASP A 291 19.76 2.38 -22.79
C ASP A 291 20.16 1.84 -24.19
N GLU A 292 19.42 2.17 -25.25
CA GLU A 292 19.80 1.90 -26.65
C GLU A 292 21.12 2.57 -27.01
N GLU A 293 21.27 3.87 -26.72
CA GLU A 293 22.52 4.62 -26.97
C GLU A 293 23.72 4.05 -26.19
N ARG A 294 23.51 3.55 -24.98
CA ARG A 294 24.58 2.90 -24.19
C ARG A 294 25.00 1.59 -24.80
N THR A 295 24.04 0.81 -25.30
CA THR A 295 24.30 -0.48 -25.93
C THR A 295 25.05 -0.30 -27.24
N GLU A 296 24.68 0.71 -28.07
CA GLU A 296 25.40 1.03 -29.31
C GLU A 296 26.83 1.51 -29.05
N LYS A 297 27.07 2.30 -28.00
CA LYS A 297 28.42 2.78 -27.63
C LYS A 297 29.30 1.68 -27.00
N ALA A 298 28.70 0.61 -26.48
CA ALA A 298 29.40 -0.52 -25.88
C ALA A 298 29.66 -1.67 -26.87
N ALA A 299 29.09 -1.59 -28.09
CA ALA A 299 29.36 -2.55 -29.16
C ALA A 299 30.81 -2.34 -29.70
N PRO A 300 31.63 -3.40 -29.80
CA PRO A 300 33.05 -3.32 -30.14
C PRO A 300 33.30 -2.88 -31.60
#